data_161eff7ddfe86a07a7e67c3833ac114e
#
_entry.id   161eff7ddfe86a07a7e67c3833ac114e
#
_cell.length_a   1.000
_cell.length_b   1.000
_cell.length_c   1.000
_cell.angle_alpha   90.00
_cell.angle_beta   90.00
_cell.angle_gamma   90.00
#
_symmetry.space_group_name_H-M   'P 1'
#
loop_
_entity.id
_entity.type
_entity.pdbx_description
1 polymer ?
#
loop_
_entity_poly.entity_id
_entity_poly.type
_entity_poly.pdbx_seq_one_letter_code
_entity_poly.pdbx_strand_id
1 'polypeptide(L)'
;MLEDTSKSEVIGRIIHMDTEITASKPLKIDTTFNTRDLGGYKTKDGKTTKMRAFLRSDLPAQITDYSKKVLLDYGVRCVVDLRSLAEVNSMPNPLRSIPEIDYYLLPMLDQTTSQGFNGKMPDNMGTVYIDLLNNSQINFGKMFHIFAQHKDTTNLFNCTAGKDRTGVTAMLLLNLAGVDSETILVDYEVTESNMHTVFEKQKVMIKEKYGIDVPDSVFSSERFQMEMAIDYLERKWGDAEKYLLDAAVSEEDIRIVKSMLVD
;
A
#
# COMPACT_ATOMS: atom_id res chain seq x y z
N MET A 1 -15.17 -67.42 -22.57
CA MET A 1 -14.22 -66.55 -23.25
C MET A 1 -14.59 -65.15 -22.83
N LEU A 2 -13.68 -64.59 -22.10
CA LEU A 2 -13.90 -63.40 -21.27
C LEU A 2 -13.61 -62.16 -22.08
N GLU A 3 -14.60 -61.28 -22.22
CA GLU A 3 -14.38 -59.94 -22.69
C GLU A 3 -14.11 -59.00 -21.49
N ASP A 4 -12.94 -58.47 -21.52
CA ASP A 4 -12.48 -57.48 -20.56
C ASP A 4 -12.81 -56.06 -21.13
N THR A 5 -13.82 -55.46 -20.56
CA THR A 5 -14.16 -54.07 -20.87
C THR A 5 -13.50 -53.15 -19.86
N SER A 6 -12.32 -52.71 -20.18
CA SER A 6 -11.64 -51.63 -19.45
C SER A 6 -12.43 -50.33 -19.58
N LYS A 7 -13.09 -49.95 -18.51
CA LYS A 7 -13.61 -48.61 -18.34
C LYS A 7 -12.47 -47.61 -18.27
N SER A 8 -12.27 -46.85 -19.34
CA SER A 8 -11.45 -45.65 -19.29
C SER A 8 -12.14 -44.58 -18.45
N GLU A 9 -11.72 -44.45 -17.23
CA GLU A 9 -12.03 -43.29 -16.43
C GLU A 9 -11.40 -42.07 -17.07
N VAL A 10 -12.22 -41.27 -17.73
CA VAL A 10 -11.83 -39.89 -18.14
C VAL A 10 -11.83 -39.05 -16.85
N ILE A 11 -10.72 -39.05 -16.16
CA ILE A 11 -10.44 -38.06 -15.12
C ILE A 11 -10.29 -36.74 -15.82
N GLY A 12 -11.37 -35.95 -15.81
CA GLY A 12 -11.33 -34.55 -16.18
C GLY A 12 -10.35 -33.82 -15.29
N ARG A 13 -9.11 -33.64 -15.76
CA ARG A 13 -8.20 -32.66 -15.15
C ARG A 13 -8.87 -31.30 -15.31
N ILE A 14 -9.44 -30.79 -14.23
CA ILE A 14 -9.68 -29.37 -14.06
C ILE A 14 -8.29 -28.75 -14.01
N ILE A 15 -7.86 -28.22 -15.15
CA ILE A 15 -6.69 -27.33 -15.22
C ILE A 15 -7.19 -26.03 -14.56
N HIS A 16 -6.97 -25.91 -13.26
CA HIS A 16 -6.84 -24.59 -12.67
C HIS A 16 -5.58 -24.02 -13.30
N MET A 17 -5.79 -23.13 -14.25
CA MET A 17 -4.75 -22.17 -14.62
C MET A 17 -4.63 -21.23 -13.41
N ASP A 18 -3.83 -21.64 -12.44
CA ASP A 18 -3.28 -20.73 -11.43
C ASP A 18 -2.42 -19.73 -12.21
N THR A 19 -3.05 -18.65 -12.64
CA THR A 19 -2.30 -17.46 -13.05
C THR A 19 -1.64 -16.96 -11.78
N GLU A 20 -0.34 -17.18 -11.69
CA GLU A 20 0.47 -16.73 -10.56
C GLU A 20 0.23 -15.22 -10.36
N ILE A 21 -0.36 -14.87 -9.23
CA ILE A 21 -0.61 -13.47 -8.87
C ILE A 21 0.74 -12.87 -8.52
N THR A 22 1.16 -11.86 -9.28
CA THR A 22 2.43 -11.18 -9.06
C THR A 22 2.20 -9.71 -8.73
N ALA A 23 2.87 -9.23 -7.69
CA ALA A 23 2.89 -7.81 -7.38
C ALA A 23 3.62 -6.99 -8.45
N SER A 24 3.24 -5.73 -8.58
CA SER A 24 3.92 -4.76 -9.44
C SER A 24 5.39 -4.61 -9.02
N LYS A 25 6.30 -4.63 -9.99
CA LYS A 25 7.74 -4.47 -9.73
C LYS A 25 8.07 -3.03 -9.33
N PRO A 26 9.02 -2.83 -8.41
CA PRO A 26 9.47 -1.50 -8.06
C PRO A 26 10.02 -0.73 -9.26
N LEU A 27 9.71 0.56 -9.33
CA LEU A 27 10.32 1.47 -10.29
C LEU A 27 11.80 1.68 -9.95
N LYS A 28 12.63 1.84 -10.97
CA LYS A 28 14.06 2.15 -10.79
C LYS A 28 14.24 3.64 -10.44
N ILE A 29 14.07 3.92 -9.18
CA ILE A 29 14.26 5.24 -8.57
C ILE A 29 15.37 5.10 -7.54
N ASP A 30 16.40 5.92 -7.63
CA ASP A 30 17.50 5.89 -6.66
C ASP A 30 16.95 6.18 -5.25
N THR A 31 17.48 5.46 -4.28
CA THR A 31 17.14 5.59 -2.86
C THR A 31 15.73 5.17 -2.44
N THR A 32 14.91 4.66 -3.36
CA THR A 32 13.67 3.96 -3.02
C THR A 32 13.77 2.48 -3.40
N PHE A 33 13.13 1.66 -2.61
CA PHE A 33 13.17 0.20 -2.78
C PHE A 33 11.77 -0.38 -2.98
N ASN A 34 10.75 0.35 -2.54
CA ASN A 34 9.37 -0.13 -2.48
C ASN A 34 8.39 0.70 -3.33
N THR A 35 8.90 1.65 -4.13
CA THR A 35 8.09 2.48 -5.02
C THR A 35 7.57 1.68 -6.19
N ARG A 36 6.25 1.48 -6.28
CA ARG A 36 5.59 0.72 -7.36
C ARG A 36 4.20 1.21 -7.67
N ASP A 37 3.74 0.89 -8.87
CA ASP A 37 2.41 1.23 -9.36
C ASP A 37 1.34 0.26 -8.80
N LEU A 38 0.14 0.77 -8.56
CA LEU A 38 -1.03 -0.04 -8.24
C LEU A 38 -1.81 -0.48 -9.49
N GLY A 39 -1.27 -0.24 -10.69
CA GLY A 39 -1.81 -0.71 -11.96
C GLY A 39 -1.41 -2.15 -12.29
N GLY A 40 -2.20 -2.76 -13.19
CA GLY A 40 -1.95 -4.10 -13.69
C GLY A 40 -2.64 -5.23 -12.92
N TYR A 41 -3.31 -4.93 -11.81
CA TYR A 41 -4.04 -5.94 -11.04
C TYR A 41 -5.42 -6.23 -11.63
N LYS A 42 -5.81 -7.50 -11.61
CA LYS A 42 -7.14 -7.92 -12.05
C LYS A 42 -8.19 -7.63 -10.98
N THR A 43 -9.35 -7.19 -11.43
CA THR A 43 -10.53 -6.98 -10.60
C THR A 43 -11.48 -8.18 -10.67
N LYS A 44 -12.34 -8.30 -9.67
CA LYS A 44 -13.36 -9.39 -9.60
C LYS A 44 -14.32 -9.39 -10.80
N ASP A 45 -14.54 -8.24 -11.45
CA ASP A 45 -15.37 -8.08 -12.64
C ASP A 45 -14.59 -8.23 -13.96
N GLY A 46 -13.31 -8.66 -13.89
CA GLY A 46 -12.48 -8.99 -15.06
C GLY A 46 -11.76 -7.80 -15.70
N LYS A 47 -11.88 -6.61 -15.13
CA LYS A 47 -11.11 -5.43 -15.55
C LYS A 47 -9.66 -5.52 -15.07
N THR A 48 -8.89 -4.48 -15.32
CA THR A 48 -7.50 -4.37 -14.85
C THR A 48 -7.27 -2.95 -14.33
N THR A 49 -6.60 -2.81 -13.20
CA THR A 49 -6.26 -1.48 -12.66
C THR A 49 -5.32 -0.74 -13.60
N LYS A 50 -5.56 0.57 -13.73
CA LYS A 50 -4.81 1.44 -14.64
C LYS A 50 -3.43 1.75 -14.09
N MET A 51 -2.44 1.68 -14.98
CA MET A 51 -1.09 2.19 -14.70
C MET A 51 -1.09 3.70 -14.63
N ARG A 52 -0.15 4.26 -13.88
CA ARG A 52 0.09 5.71 -13.75
C ARG A 52 -1.02 6.50 -13.06
N ALA A 53 -1.93 5.82 -12.36
CA ALA A 53 -2.89 6.47 -11.50
C ALA A 53 -2.33 6.69 -10.09
N PHE A 54 -1.80 5.64 -9.50
CA PHE A 54 -1.32 5.65 -8.12
C PHE A 54 0.02 4.91 -7.97
N LEU A 55 0.99 5.59 -7.34
CA LEU A 55 2.25 5.01 -6.89
C LEU A 55 2.28 4.94 -5.37
N ARG A 56 2.48 3.76 -4.82
CA ARG A 56 2.86 3.60 -3.41
C ARG A 56 4.38 3.66 -3.28
N SER A 57 4.90 4.26 -2.19
CA SER A 57 6.34 4.46 -2.03
C SER A 57 6.80 4.39 -0.58
N ASP A 58 8.06 4.00 -0.39
CA ASP A 58 8.90 4.39 0.75
C ASP A 58 9.36 5.84 0.57
N LEU A 59 10.00 6.41 1.61
CA LEU A 59 10.51 7.77 1.56
C LEU A 59 11.70 7.88 0.60
N PRO A 60 11.65 8.73 -0.45
CA PRO A 60 12.80 9.01 -1.32
C PRO A 60 13.78 9.99 -0.63
N ALA A 61 14.43 9.54 0.45
CA ALA A 61 15.19 10.41 1.36
C ALA A 61 16.34 11.19 0.69
N GLN A 62 16.90 10.68 -0.40
CA GLN A 62 18.03 11.29 -1.14
C GLN A 62 17.79 11.17 -2.64
N ILE A 63 16.79 11.90 -3.13
CA ILE A 63 16.42 11.81 -4.55
C ILE A 63 17.45 12.53 -5.43
N THR A 64 17.93 11.87 -6.49
CA THR A 64 18.78 12.46 -7.51
C THR A 64 17.95 13.20 -8.56
N ASP A 65 18.61 14.06 -9.38
CA ASP A 65 17.94 14.75 -10.49
C ASP A 65 17.42 13.75 -11.54
N TYR A 66 18.12 12.61 -11.72
CA TYR A 66 17.63 11.52 -12.55
C TYR A 66 16.31 10.96 -12.01
N SER A 67 16.25 10.63 -10.74
CA SER A 67 15.04 10.09 -10.12
C SER A 67 13.87 11.08 -10.07
N LYS A 68 14.16 12.38 -9.87
CA LYS A 68 13.16 13.46 -10.04
C LYS A 68 12.57 13.43 -11.44
N LYS A 69 13.45 13.39 -12.45
CA LYS A 69 13.01 13.31 -13.86
C LYS A 69 12.16 12.07 -14.11
N VAL A 70 12.56 10.91 -13.61
CA VAL A 70 11.78 9.67 -13.75
C VAL A 70 10.37 9.81 -13.19
N LEU A 71 10.21 10.38 -11.98
CA LEU A 71 8.91 10.61 -11.37
C LEU A 71 8.06 11.61 -12.17
N LEU A 72 8.66 12.73 -12.62
CA LEU A 72 7.93 13.72 -13.40
C LEU A 72 7.53 13.20 -14.78
N ASP A 73 8.39 12.42 -15.46
CA ASP A 73 8.09 11.75 -16.75
C ASP A 73 7.05 10.63 -16.57
N TYR A 74 7.00 10.01 -15.39
CA TYR A 74 5.95 9.05 -15.04
C TYR A 74 4.58 9.72 -14.89
N GLY A 75 4.54 11.02 -14.68
CA GLY A 75 3.33 11.80 -14.51
C GLY A 75 3.03 12.23 -13.08
N VAL A 76 3.94 12.01 -12.13
CA VAL A 76 3.75 12.41 -10.73
C VAL A 76 3.62 13.93 -10.63
N ARG A 77 2.48 14.40 -10.11
CA ARG A 77 2.20 15.81 -9.82
C ARG A 77 1.60 16.02 -8.43
N CYS A 78 1.14 14.96 -7.79
CA CYS A 78 0.61 14.99 -6.45
C CYS A 78 1.40 14.01 -5.56
N VAL A 79 1.82 14.47 -4.40
CA VAL A 79 2.50 13.65 -3.38
C VAL A 79 1.78 13.82 -2.05
N VAL A 80 1.34 12.70 -1.47
CA VAL A 80 0.75 12.66 -0.13
C VAL A 80 1.70 11.92 0.81
N ASP A 81 2.32 12.66 1.72
CA ASP A 81 3.20 12.11 2.76
C ASP A 81 2.37 11.81 4.03
N LEU A 82 2.34 10.54 4.41
CA LEU A 82 1.53 10.03 5.51
C LEU A 82 2.28 10.08 6.86
N ARG A 83 3.50 10.59 6.88
CA ARG A 83 4.37 10.62 8.05
C ARG A 83 3.96 11.71 9.03
N SER A 84 4.30 11.51 10.29
CA SER A 84 4.11 12.51 11.34
C SER A 84 5.00 13.74 11.12
N LEU A 85 4.62 14.86 11.74
CA LEU A 85 5.45 16.08 11.76
C LEU A 85 6.86 15.83 12.29
N ALA A 86 6.99 14.98 13.31
CA ALA A 86 8.28 14.62 13.89
C ALA A 86 9.18 13.89 12.89
N GLU A 87 8.62 12.93 12.13
CA GLU A 87 9.36 12.22 11.08
C GLU A 87 9.79 13.16 9.95
N VAL A 88 8.90 14.04 9.49
CA VAL A 88 9.19 14.98 8.39
C VAL A 88 10.22 16.03 8.82
N ASN A 89 10.18 16.49 10.08
CA ASN A 89 11.19 17.41 10.61
C ASN A 89 12.56 16.75 10.78
N SER A 90 12.58 15.48 11.16
CA SER A 90 13.82 14.70 11.29
C SER A 90 14.42 14.33 9.92
N MET A 91 13.58 13.99 8.97
CA MET A 91 13.98 13.56 7.62
C MET A 91 12.98 14.15 6.59
N PRO A 92 13.25 15.37 6.08
CA PRO A 92 12.37 16.01 5.10
C PRO A 92 12.19 15.18 3.83
N ASN A 93 10.99 15.25 3.23
CA ASN A 93 10.75 14.66 1.92
C ASN A 93 11.23 15.62 0.83
N PRO A 94 12.23 15.26 0.02
CA PRO A 94 12.77 16.17 -1.01
C PRO A 94 11.78 16.46 -2.14
N LEU A 95 10.74 15.63 -2.34
CA LEU A 95 9.70 15.88 -3.33
C LEU A 95 8.91 17.17 -3.03
N ARG A 96 8.87 17.58 -1.76
CA ARG A 96 8.26 18.85 -1.33
C ARG A 96 8.85 20.10 -2.02
N SER A 97 10.10 20.01 -2.48
CA SER A 97 10.81 21.14 -3.07
C SER A 97 10.74 21.19 -4.59
N ILE A 98 10.00 20.27 -5.22
CA ILE A 98 9.85 20.21 -6.68
C ILE A 98 8.65 21.08 -7.08
N PRO A 99 8.85 22.15 -7.86
CA PRO A 99 7.78 23.11 -8.18
C PRO A 99 6.59 22.53 -8.93
N GLU A 100 6.81 21.43 -9.68
CA GLU A 100 5.78 20.74 -10.47
C GLU A 100 4.94 19.76 -9.64
N ILE A 101 5.23 19.63 -8.34
CA ILE A 101 4.56 18.68 -7.45
C ILE A 101 3.77 19.43 -6.39
N ASP A 102 2.48 19.18 -6.32
CA ASP A 102 1.62 19.54 -5.18
C ASP A 102 1.87 18.55 -4.05
N TYR A 103 2.47 19.03 -2.98
CA TYR A 103 2.85 18.23 -1.83
C TYR A 103 1.90 18.45 -0.66
N TYR A 104 1.36 17.36 -0.14
CA TYR A 104 0.44 17.35 1.01
C TYR A 104 1.03 16.50 2.14
N LEU A 105 1.05 17.06 3.35
CA LEU A 105 1.38 16.33 4.56
C LEU A 105 0.08 15.96 5.27
N LEU A 106 -0.25 14.67 5.31
CA LEU A 106 -1.40 14.12 6.02
C LEU A 106 -0.94 13.09 7.07
N PRO A 107 -0.59 13.53 8.27
CA PRO A 107 -0.10 12.63 9.31
C PRO A 107 -1.15 11.57 9.63
N MET A 108 -0.86 10.31 9.32
CA MET A 108 -1.63 9.17 9.80
C MET A 108 -1.13 8.78 11.20
N LEU A 109 -2.00 8.12 11.96
CA LEU A 109 -1.64 7.66 13.31
C LEU A 109 -0.30 6.91 13.27
N ASP A 110 0.69 7.45 13.92
CA ASP A 110 2.02 6.87 13.99
C ASP A 110 2.18 6.10 15.29
N GLN A 111 1.73 4.85 15.27
CA GLN A 111 1.97 3.94 16.40
C GLN A 111 3.38 3.33 16.37
N THR A 112 4.13 3.53 15.28
CA THR A 112 5.49 3.00 15.14
C THR A 112 6.55 3.91 15.74
N THR A 113 6.20 5.13 16.16
CA THR A 113 7.11 5.97 16.94
C THR A 113 6.97 5.72 18.43
N SER A 114 8.04 5.96 19.16
CA SER A 114 8.14 5.77 20.61
C SER A 114 7.04 6.44 21.46
N GLN A 115 6.24 7.31 20.87
CA GLN A 115 5.09 7.95 21.52
C GLN A 115 3.76 7.20 21.28
N GLY A 116 3.64 6.44 20.17
CA GLY A 116 2.43 5.69 19.82
C GLY A 116 2.30 4.36 20.57
N PHE A 117 3.40 3.73 20.91
CA PHE A 117 3.39 2.41 21.58
C PHE A 117 3.35 2.47 23.11
N ASN A 118 3.27 3.65 23.74
CA ASN A 118 3.38 3.75 25.22
C ASN A 118 4.52 2.89 25.81
N GLY A 119 5.63 2.76 25.08
CA GLY A 119 6.77 1.95 25.44
C GLY A 119 6.62 0.44 25.22
N LYS A 120 5.54 -0.03 24.61
CA LYS A 120 5.37 -1.44 24.22
C LYS A 120 5.24 -1.54 22.70
N MET A 121 6.02 -2.44 22.09
CA MET A 121 5.81 -2.82 20.68
C MET A 121 4.51 -3.61 20.55
N PRO A 122 3.77 -3.48 19.43
CA PRO A 122 2.57 -4.27 19.21
C PRO A 122 2.92 -5.75 19.05
N ASP A 123 2.05 -6.64 19.50
CA ASP A 123 2.21 -8.08 19.32
C ASP A 123 2.17 -8.47 17.83
N ASN A 124 1.40 -7.72 17.04
CA ASN A 124 1.37 -7.83 15.56
C ASN A 124 0.92 -6.50 14.93
N MET A 125 1.27 -6.29 13.66
CA MET A 125 0.94 -5.06 12.96
C MET A 125 -0.53 -5.00 12.48
N GLY A 126 -1.25 -6.11 12.44
CA GLY A 126 -2.66 -6.14 12.04
C GLY A 126 -3.55 -5.32 12.98
N THR A 127 -3.27 -5.34 14.30
CA THR A 127 -3.98 -4.47 15.27
C THR A 127 -3.70 -3.00 15.02
N VAL A 128 -2.47 -2.66 14.62
CA VAL A 128 -2.09 -1.29 14.25
C VAL A 128 -2.85 -0.82 13.00
N TYR A 129 -3.05 -1.70 12.03
CA TYR A 129 -3.81 -1.38 10.81
C TYR A 129 -5.29 -1.17 11.09
N ILE A 130 -5.86 -1.96 12.01
CA ILE A 130 -7.24 -1.76 12.50
C ILE A 130 -7.35 -0.40 13.20
N ASP A 131 -6.40 -0.06 14.05
CA ASP A 131 -6.37 1.26 14.72
C ASP A 131 -6.21 2.40 13.71
N LEU A 132 -5.40 2.19 12.65
CA LEU A 132 -5.23 3.15 11.58
C LEU A 132 -6.56 3.42 10.85
N LEU A 133 -7.32 2.37 10.51
CA LEU A 133 -8.64 2.49 9.90
C LEU A 133 -9.62 3.25 10.80
N ASN A 134 -9.59 3.04 12.11
CA ASN A 134 -10.51 3.69 13.03
C ASN A 134 -10.15 5.14 13.34
N ASN A 135 -8.86 5.42 13.53
CA ASN A 135 -8.41 6.69 14.10
C ASN A 135 -7.88 7.68 13.05
N SER A 136 -7.73 7.27 11.80
CA SER A 136 -7.27 8.13 10.70
C SER A 136 -8.34 8.39 9.62
N GLN A 137 -9.62 8.08 9.87
CA GLN A 137 -10.71 8.26 8.91
C GLN A 137 -10.73 9.65 8.28
N ILE A 138 -10.63 10.71 9.09
CA ILE A 138 -10.62 12.09 8.62
C ILE A 138 -9.48 12.34 7.62
N ASN A 139 -8.30 11.78 7.88
CA ASN A 139 -7.16 11.96 7.00
C ASN A 139 -7.25 11.08 5.75
N PHE A 140 -7.83 9.88 5.84
CA PHE A 140 -8.20 9.10 4.65
C PHE A 140 -9.22 9.87 3.80
N GLY A 141 -10.25 10.46 4.41
CA GLY A 141 -11.22 11.29 3.69
C GLY A 141 -10.56 12.45 2.94
N LYS A 142 -9.70 13.23 3.61
CA LYS A 142 -8.93 14.31 2.98
C LYS A 142 -8.05 13.82 1.84
N MET A 143 -7.39 12.66 2.02
CA MET A 143 -6.50 12.10 1.01
C MET A 143 -7.26 11.71 -0.26
N PHE A 144 -8.41 11.06 -0.14
CA PHE A 144 -9.23 10.69 -1.30
C PHE A 144 -9.80 11.91 -2.02
N HIS A 145 -10.15 12.98 -1.28
CA HIS A 145 -10.51 14.27 -1.88
C HIS A 145 -9.34 14.88 -2.67
N ILE A 146 -8.12 14.87 -2.13
CA ILE A 146 -6.91 15.32 -2.83
C ILE A 146 -6.69 14.50 -4.09
N PHE A 147 -6.81 13.18 -4.03
CA PHE A 147 -6.68 12.31 -5.19
C PHE A 147 -7.70 12.65 -6.28
N ALA A 148 -8.95 12.90 -5.92
CA ALA A 148 -9.99 13.30 -6.87
C ALA A 148 -9.68 14.64 -7.55
N GLN A 149 -9.09 15.60 -6.84
CA GLN A 149 -8.63 16.87 -7.42
C GLN A 149 -7.47 16.70 -8.41
N HIS A 150 -6.66 15.64 -8.27
CA HIS A 150 -5.50 15.34 -9.11
C HIS A 150 -5.76 14.16 -10.07
N LYS A 151 -6.99 14.02 -10.54
CA LYS A 151 -7.46 12.88 -11.35
C LYS A 151 -6.70 12.66 -12.67
N ASP A 152 -6.11 13.71 -13.23
CA ASP A 152 -5.44 13.66 -14.54
C ASP A 152 -3.91 13.46 -14.41
N THR A 153 -3.43 13.13 -13.21
CA THR A 153 -2.00 12.96 -12.91
C THR A 153 -1.75 11.66 -12.15
N THR A 154 -0.49 11.27 -12.05
CA THR A 154 -0.08 10.19 -11.15
C THR A 154 0.03 10.73 -9.72
N ASN A 155 -0.68 10.09 -8.79
CA ASN A 155 -0.64 10.41 -7.37
C ASN A 155 0.33 9.46 -6.66
N LEU A 156 1.36 10.01 -6.01
CA LEU A 156 2.26 9.24 -5.18
C LEU A 156 1.88 9.41 -3.70
N PHE A 157 1.85 8.33 -2.94
CA PHE A 157 1.67 8.38 -1.50
C PHE A 157 2.73 7.53 -0.80
N ASN A 158 3.28 8.06 0.29
CA ASN A 158 4.37 7.42 1.01
C ASN A 158 4.27 7.55 2.52
N CYS A 159 4.87 6.61 3.21
CA CYS A 159 5.29 6.79 4.60
C CYS A 159 6.81 6.62 4.69
N THR A 160 7.36 6.10 5.77
CA THR A 160 8.81 5.88 5.91
C THR A 160 9.27 4.66 5.09
N ALA A 161 8.71 3.49 5.34
CA ALA A 161 9.06 2.24 4.65
C ALA A 161 8.12 1.88 3.48
N GLY A 162 7.03 2.63 3.30
CA GLY A 162 6.00 2.27 2.32
C GLY A 162 5.26 0.97 2.66
N LYS A 163 5.29 0.53 3.92
CA LYS A 163 4.71 -0.73 4.40
C LYS A 163 3.33 -0.52 5.03
N ASP A 164 3.27 0.13 6.20
CA ASP A 164 2.11 0.15 7.08
C ASP A 164 1.03 1.14 6.64
N ARG A 165 1.23 2.44 6.87
CA ARG A 165 0.29 3.51 6.47
C ARG A 165 0.03 3.48 4.95
N THR A 166 1.08 3.32 4.20
CA THR A 166 1.04 3.15 2.74
C THR A 166 0.34 1.85 2.34
N GLY A 167 0.57 0.75 3.07
CA GLY A 167 -0.09 -0.54 2.82
C GLY A 167 -1.60 -0.48 3.01
N VAL A 168 -2.07 0.12 4.12
CA VAL A 168 -3.52 0.31 4.35
C VAL A 168 -4.14 1.24 3.30
N THR A 169 -3.43 2.29 2.88
CA THR A 169 -3.89 3.14 1.76
C THR A 169 -4.01 2.36 0.45
N ALA A 170 -3.00 1.55 0.11
CA ALA A 170 -3.04 0.71 -1.09
C ALA A 170 -4.18 -0.32 -1.03
N MET A 171 -4.40 -0.93 0.13
CA MET A 171 -5.51 -1.85 0.38
C MET A 171 -6.87 -1.17 0.11
N LEU A 172 -7.08 0.04 0.61
CA LEU A 172 -8.32 0.79 0.37
C LEU A 172 -8.52 1.11 -1.11
N LEU A 173 -7.47 1.55 -1.81
CA LEU A 173 -7.53 1.85 -3.26
C LEU A 173 -7.81 0.59 -4.09
N LEU A 174 -7.11 -0.51 -3.82
CA LEU A 174 -7.30 -1.76 -4.55
C LEU A 174 -8.67 -2.41 -4.26
N ASN A 175 -9.15 -2.36 -3.00
CA ASN A 175 -10.49 -2.82 -2.65
C ASN A 175 -11.58 -1.96 -3.33
N LEU A 176 -11.41 -0.63 -3.37
CA LEU A 176 -12.30 0.28 -4.10
C LEU A 176 -12.34 -0.01 -5.61
N ALA A 177 -11.21 -0.42 -6.19
CA ALA A 177 -11.12 -0.85 -7.59
C ALA A 177 -11.80 -2.21 -7.84
N GLY A 178 -12.17 -2.95 -6.81
CA GLY A 178 -12.74 -4.29 -6.92
C GLY A 178 -11.71 -5.40 -7.08
N VAL A 179 -10.45 -5.15 -6.74
CA VAL A 179 -9.40 -6.18 -6.68
C VAL A 179 -9.72 -7.16 -5.54
N ASP A 180 -9.47 -8.43 -5.74
CA ASP A 180 -9.72 -9.44 -4.70
C ASP A 180 -8.69 -9.36 -3.56
N SER A 181 -9.08 -9.87 -2.38
CA SER A 181 -8.27 -9.80 -1.16
C SER A 181 -6.95 -10.53 -1.31
N GLU A 182 -6.91 -11.66 -2.05
CA GLU A 182 -5.70 -12.42 -2.33
C GLU A 182 -4.65 -11.59 -3.06
N THR A 183 -5.06 -10.87 -4.11
CA THR A 183 -4.19 -9.96 -4.87
C THR A 183 -3.70 -8.79 -4.02
N ILE A 184 -4.55 -8.23 -3.16
CA ILE A 184 -4.17 -7.17 -2.22
C ILE A 184 -3.11 -7.66 -1.24
N LEU A 185 -3.24 -8.89 -0.75
CA LEU A 185 -2.28 -9.51 0.16
C LEU A 185 -0.93 -9.73 -0.52
N VAL A 186 -0.91 -10.18 -1.78
CA VAL A 186 0.34 -10.33 -2.57
C VAL A 186 1.04 -8.98 -2.76
N ASP A 187 0.29 -7.89 -3.05
CA ASP A 187 0.90 -6.55 -3.13
C ASP A 187 1.49 -6.11 -1.79
N TYR A 188 0.88 -6.46 -0.67
CA TYR A 188 1.41 -6.12 0.65
C TYR A 188 2.68 -6.92 0.99
N GLU A 189 2.65 -8.24 0.81
CA GLU A 189 3.74 -9.18 1.18
C GLU A 189 5.07 -8.85 0.50
N VAL A 190 5.04 -8.42 -0.77
CA VAL A 190 6.27 -8.10 -1.52
C VAL A 190 7.09 -6.97 -0.90
N THR A 191 6.50 -6.18 0.00
CA THR A 191 7.20 -5.10 0.71
C THR A 191 8.40 -5.61 1.49
N GLU A 192 8.29 -6.76 2.17
CA GLU A 192 9.38 -7.34 2.95
C GLU A 192 10.59 -7.65 2.08
N SER A 193 10.37 -8.30 0.94
CA SER A 193 11.45 -8.60 -0.01
C SER A 193 12.07 -7.35 -0.61
N ASN A 194 11.25 -6.35 -0.96
CA ASN A 194 11.73 -5.07 -1.48
C ASN A 194 12.57 -4.29 -0.47
N MET A 195 12.18 -4.32 0.80
CA MET A 195 12.77 -3.54 1.90
C MET A 195 13.80 -4.33 2.72
N HIS A 196 14.03 -5.61 2.43
CA HIS A 196 14.87 -6.51 3.23
C HIS A 196 16.20 -5.87 3.65
N THR A 197 16.97 -5.37 2.70
CA THR A 197 18.28 -4.75 2.97
C THR A 197 18.17 -3.52 3.90
N VAL A 198 17.08 -2.75 3.77
CA VAL A 198 16.84 -1.55 4.61
C VAL A 198 16.45 -1.98 6.01
N PHE A 199 15.57 -2.96 6.15
CA PHE A 199 15.08 -3.46 7.42
C PHE A 199 16.21 -4.08 8.25
N GLU A 200 17.07 -4.89 7.64
CA GLU A 200 18.24 -5.45 8.33
C GLU A 200 19.18 -4.37 8.87
N LYS A 201 19.44 -3.33 8.07
CA LYS A 201 20.25 -2.19 8.54
C LYS A 201 19.57 -1.43 9.68
N GLN A 202 18.25 -1.26 9.62
CA GLN A 202 17.49 -0.59 10.67
C GLN A 202 17.48 -1.38 11.97
N LYS A 203 17.33 -2.72 11.93
CA LYS A 203 17.42 -3.59 13.11
C LYS A 203 18.76 -3.40 13.84
N VAL A 204 19.87 -3.48 13.08
CA VAL A 204 21.21 -3.30 13.62
C VAL A 204 21.37 -1.91 14.23
N MET A 205 21.00 -0.87 13.52
CA MET A 205 21.11 0.52 13.99
C MET A 205 20.30 0.77 15.27
N ILE A 206 19.08 0.25 15.37
CA ILE A 206 18.22 0.42 16.55
C ILE A 206 18.84 -0.30 17.74
N LYS A 207 19.35 -1.52 17.53
CA LYS A 207 20.03 -2.29 18.58
C LYS A 207 21.27 -1.58 19.08
N GLU A 208 22.12 -1.07 18.18
CA GLU A 208 23.37 -0.36 18.55
C GLU A 208 23.09 0.97 19.26
N LYS A 209 22.10 1.75 18.78
CA LYS A 209 21.83 3.09 19.29
C LYS A 209 21.00 3.11 20.57
N TYR A 210 20.04 2.19 20.68
CA TYR A 210 19.04 2.21 21.76
C TYR A 210 19.06 0.97 22.65
N GLY A 211 19.83 -0.07 22.30
CA GLY A 211 19.86 -1.33 23.04
C GLY A 211 18.55 -2.14 22.94
N ILE A 212 17.70 -1.85 21.96
CA ILE A 212 16.38 -2.45 21.80
C ILE A 212 16.44 -3.52 20.71
N ASP A 213 15.98 -4.72 21.04
CA ASP A 213 15.68 -5.76 20.06
C ASP A 213 14.25 -5.55 19.55
N VAL A 214 14.12 -5.14 18.28
CA VAL A 214 12.80 -4.94 17.65
C VAL A 214 12.27 -6.28 17.16
N PRO A 215 11.03 -6.65 17.49
CA PRO A 215 10.41 -7.88 16.98
C PRO A 215 10.39 -7.93 15.46
N ASP A 216 10.60 -9.10 14.88
CA ASP A 216 10.56 -9.30 13.43
C ASP A 216 9.22 -8.88 12.81
N SER A 217 8.12 -9.05 13.54
CA SER A 217 6.78 -8.63 13.12
C SER A 217 6.66 -7.15 12.73
N VAL A 218 7.53 -6.29 13.26
CA VAL A 218 7.57 -4.85 12.91
C VAL A 218 8.17 -4.64 11.51
N PHE A 219 9.09 -5.50 11.10
CA PHE A 219 9.79 -5.40 9.81
C PHE A 219 9.26 -6.38 8.77
N SER A 220 8.53 -7.43 9.17
CA SER A 220 7.88 -8.34 8.24
C SER A 220 6.62 -7.72 7.62
N SER A 221 6.24 -8.21 6.44
CA SER A 221 4.93 -7.96 5.83
C SER A 221 4.16 -9.27 5.72
N GLU A 222 4.05 -9.98 6.84
CA GLU A 222 3.34 -11.24 6.92
C GLU A 222 1.86 -11.05 6.57
N ARG A 223 1.39 -11.90 5.70
CA ARG A 223 0.05 -11.90 5.12
C ARG A 223 -1.07 -11.65 6.12
N PHE A 224 -1.04 -12.39 7.25
CA PHE A 224 -2.09 -12.32 8.27
C PHE A 224 -2.29 -10.92 8.85
N GLN A 225 -1.25 -10.07 8.85
CA GLN A 225 -1.31 -8.71 9.38
C GLN A 225 -2.27 -7.83 8.54
N MET A 226 -2.15 -7.91 7.21
CA MET A 226 -3.04 -7.18 6.30
C MET A 226 -4.40 -7.88 6.18
N GLU A 227 -4.45 -9.20 6.25
CA GLU A 227 -5.68 -9.97 6.28
C GLU A 227 -6.59 -9.55 7.43
N MET A 228 -6.03 -9.35 8.64
CA MET A 228 -6.77 -8.80 9.78
C MET A 228 -7.43 -7.44 9.48
N ALA A 229 -6.74 -6.57 8.74
CA ALA A 229 -7.28 -5.25 8.38
C ALA A 229 -8.39 -5.37 7.32
N ILE A 230 -8.22 -6.23 6.32
CA ILE A 230 -9.23 -6.52 5.29
C ILE A 230 -10.48 -7.11 5.94
N ASP A 231 -10.34 -8.13 6.76
CA ASP A 231 -11.45 -8.76 7.49
C ASP A 231 -12.19 -7.75 8.37
N TYR A 232 -11.45 -6.84 9.02
CA TYR A 232 -12.06 -5.82 9.85
C TYR A 232 -12.83 -4.80 9.01
N LEU A 233 -12.26 -4.34 7.89
CA LEU A 233 -12.92 -3.45 6.94
C LEU A 233 -14.23 -4.08 6.44
N GLU A 234 -14.19 -5.33 6.00
CA GLU A 234 -15.34 -6.05 5.46
C GLU A 234 -16.43 -6.27 6.52
N ARG A 235 -16.07 -6.65 7.73
CA ARG A 235 -17.04 -6.85 8.83
C ARG A 235 -17.68 -5.56 9.29
N LYS A 236 -16.94 -4.46 9.35
CA LYS A 236 -17.44 -3.20 9.92
C LYS A 236 -18.16 -2.33 8.90
N TRP A 237 -17.65 -2.23 7.69
CA TRP A 237 -18.19 -1.37 6.64
C TRP A 237 -18.66 -2.13 5.39
N GLY A 238 -18.18 -3.33 5.17
CA GLY A 238 -18.49 -4.16 4.01
C GLY A 238 -17.47 -4.01 2.88
N ASP A 239 -17.03 -2.79 2.58
CA ASP A 239 -16.05 -2.50 1.53
C ASP A 239 -15.40 -1.12 1.75
N ALA A 240 -14.39 -0.81 0.92
CA ALA A 240 -13.70 0.48 0.98
C ALA A 240 -14.61 1.66 0.58
N GLU A 241 -15.57 1.46 -0.32
CA GLU A 241 -16.51 2.52 -0.74
C GLU A 241 -17.35 2.99 0.45
N LYS A 242 -17.93 2.07 1.22
CA LYS A 242 -18.71 2.40 2.42
C LYS A 242 -17.85 2.99 3.54
N TYR A 243 -16.61 2.49 3.69
CA TYR A 243 -15.65 3.08 4.61
C TYR A 243 -15.36 4.55 4.26
N LEU A 244 -15.18 4.87 2.99
CA LEU A 244 -14.89 6.22 2.53
C LEU A 244 -16.11 7.14 2.68
N LEU A 245 -17.32 6.64 2.46
CA LEU A 245 -18.55 7.38 2.75
C LEU A 245 -18.66 7.72 4.25
N ASP A 246 -18.35 6.76 5.12
CA ASP A 246 -18.32 6.98 6.58
C ASP A 246 -17.19 7.94 7.00
N ALA A 247 -16.10 7.99 6.23
CA ALA A 247 -15.02 8.96 6.34
C ALA A 247 -15.35 10.34 5.73
N ALA A 248 -16.62 10.59 5.38
CA ALA A 248 -17.15 11.82 4.79
C ALA A 248 -16.54 12.18 3.40
N VAL A 249 -16.10 11.21 2.64
CA VAL A 249 -15.75 11.40 1.22
C VAL A 249 -17.04 11.52 0.42
N SER A 250 -17.13 12.49 -0.49
CA SER A 250 -18.29 12.63 -1.35
C SER A 250 -18.40 11.48 -2.34
N GLU A 251 -19.63 11.09 -2.72
CA GLU A 251 -19.86 10.09 -3.77
C GLU A 251 -19.17 10.48 -5.09
N GLU A 252 -19.08 11.78 -5.37
CA GLU A 252 -18.40 12.30 -6.56
C GLU A 252 -16.89 12.03 -6.49
N ASP A 253 -16.23 12.33 -5.37
CA ASP A 253 -14.79 12.05 -5.20
C ASP A 253 -14.50 10.55 -5.28
N ILE A 254 -15.34 9.73 -4.65
CA ILE A 254 -15.22 8.26 -4.73
C ILE A 254 -15.33 7.79 -6.18
N ARG A 255 -16.32 8.29 -6.92
CA ARG A 255 -16.53 7.96 -8.33
C ARG A 255 -15.34 8.38 -9.19
N ILE A 256 -14.78 9.57 -8.94
CA ILE A 256 -13.59 10.06 -9.64
C ILE A 256 -12.40 9.14 -9.35
N VAL A 257 -12.07 8.88 -8.08
CA VAL A 257 -10.94 8.01 -7.71
C VAL A 257 -11.11 6.60 -8.28
N LYS A 258 -12.33 6.05 -8.24
CA LYS A 258 -12.63 4.75 -8.84
C LYS A 258 -12.39 4.74 -10.36
N SER A 259 -12.75 5.83 -11.06
CA SER A 259 -12.49 5.98 -12.50
C SER A 259 -11.01 6.16 -12.86
N MET A 260 -10.19 6.63 -11.91
CA MET A 260 -8.73 6.66 -12.07
C MET A 260 -8.14 5.26 -11.97
N LEU A 261 -8.73 4.38 -11.15
CA LEU A 261 -8.25 3.03 -10.91
C LEU A 261 -8.66 2.04 -12.00
N VAL A 262 -9.88 2.14 -12.51
CA VAL A 262 -10.46 1.20 -13.50
C VAL A 262 -11.38 1.92 -14.48
N ASP A 263 -11.58 1.30 -15.67
CA ASP A 263 -12.54 1.80 -16.69
C ASP A 263 -13.98 1.46 -16.32
#